data_23ad87923865637732c764c98b61235b
#
_entry.id   23ad87923865637732c764c98b61235b
#
_cell.length_a   1.000
_cell.length_b   1.000
_cell.length_c   1.000
_cell.angle_alpha   90.00
_cell.angle_beta   90.00
_cell.angle_gamma   90.00
#
_symmetry.space_group_name_H-M   'P 1'
#
loop_
_entity.id
_entity.type
_entity.pdbx_description
1 polymer ?
#
loop_
_entity_poly.entity_id
_entity_poly.type
_entity_poly.pdbx_seq_one_letter_code
_entity_poly.pdbx_strand_id
1 'polypeptide(L)'
;MRRVDLGPCAGLLHENDPDRCVVVLPGMRYTTQAPLLWFAREVAATRGWSALEVLDSLPEGDDPFGWARDRARRALDRAEADEVVVIGKSLASAAAGLVADRVLPAVWLTPLLDRPRVVDDLSRAARPALLIGGSADEVWVPDALADSGLLQVVQLDGLDHSLQRPGHPGASLDALRAVATRIDRFLDELG
;
A
#
# COMPACT_ATOMS: atom_id res chain seq x y z
N MET A 1 0.12 21.27 1.49
CA MET A 1 -0.91 20.24 1.79
C MET A 1 -2.28 20.79 1.41
N ARG A 2 -3.03 20.08 0.55
CA ARG A 2 -4.31 20.54 -0.02
C ARG A 2 -5.34 19.41 -0.03
N ARG A 3 -6.59 19.69 0.35
CA ARG A 3 -7.69 18.74 0.16
C ARG A 3 -8.02 18.56 -1.31
N VAL A 4 -8.32 17.34 -1.71
CA VAL A 4 -8.68 16.94 -3.08
C VAL A 4 -10.01 16.21 -3.03
N ASP A 5 -10.90 16.57 -3.95
CA ASP A 5 -12.17 15.87 -4.13
C ASP A 5 -11.92 14.57 -4.94
N LEU A 6 -12.30 13.43 -4.37
CA LEU A 6 -12.27 12.12 -5.00
C LEU A 6 -13.70 11.56 -5.22
N GLY A 7 -14.70 12.44 -5.22
CA GLY A 7 -16.12 12.09 -5.32
C GLY A 7 -16.70 11.72 -3.95
N PRO A 8 -17.07 10.44 -3.69
CA PRO A 8 -17.70 10.05 -2.42
C PRO A 8 -16.73 10.09 -1.22
N CYS A 9 -15.43 10.32 -1.44
CA CYS A 9 -14.45 10.47 -0.39
C CYS A 9 -13.54 11.67 -0.63
N ALA A 10 -12.76 12.06 0.38
CA ALA A 10 -11.77 13.12 0.29
C ALA A 10 -10.36 12.52 0.17
N GLY A 11 -9.51 13.19 -0.61
CA GLY A 11 -8.07 13.00 -0.59
C GLY A 11 -7.33 14.13 0.11
N LEU A 12 -6.08 13.90 0.43
CA LEU A 12 -5.15 14.89 0.93
C LEU A 12 -3.88 14.82 0.10
N LEU A 13 -3.59 15.88 -0.65
CA LEU A 13 -2.38 16.01 -1.46
C LEU A 13 -1.31 16.75 -0.67
N HIS A 14 -0.18 16.11 -0.46
CA HIS A 14 1.08 16.69 0.01
C HIS A 14 1.94 16.96 -1.22
N GLU A 15 2.08 18.23 -1.57
CA GLU A 15 2.77 18.63 -2.78
C GLU A 15 4.28 18.71 -2.52
N ASN A 16 5.04 18.09 -3.43
CA ASN A 16 6.50 18.14 -3.51
C ASN A 16 6.88 18.18 -5.00
N ASP A 17 7.55 17.16 -5.59
CA ASP A 17 7.76 17.08 -7.01
C ASP A 17 6.42 16.82 -7.74
N PRO A 18 6.01 17.67 -8.71
CA PRO A 18 4.75 17.49 -9.43
C PRO A 18 4.75 16.27 -10.36
N ASP A 19 5.92 15.83 -10.81
CA ASP A 19 6.05 14.73 -11.79
C ASP A 19 6.09 13.35 -11.11
N ARG A 20 6.19 13.30 -9.77
CA ARG A 20 6.30 12.07 -8.97
C ARG A 20 5.28 12.03 -7.85
N CYS A 21 4.43 10.99 -7.81
CA CYS A 21 3.38 10.88 -6.80
C CYS A 21 3.25 9.47 -6.23
N VAL A 22 3.21 9.34 -4.90
CA VAL A 22 2.73 8.13 -4.24
C VAL A 22 1.24 8.26 -3.94
N VAL A 23 0.44 7.28 -4.35
CA VAL A 23 -0.97 7.17 -3.98
C VAL A 23 -1.08 6.23 -2.79
N VAL A 24 -1.51 6.77 -1.63
CA VAL A 24 -1.57 6.06 -0.36
C VAL A 24 -3.00 5.62 -0.08
N LEU A 25 -3.21 4.30 -0.02
CA LEU A 25 -4.51 3.66 0.12
C LEU A 25 -4.68 3.04 1.51
N PRO A 26 -5.73 3.40 2.27
CA PRO A 26 -5.98 2.89 3.60
C PRO A 26 -6.42 1.42 3.59
N GLY A 27 -6.23 0.75 4.72
CA GLY A 27 -6.89 -0.53 5.02
C GLY A 27 -8.27 -0.33 5.63
N MET A 28 -9.01 -1.42 5.83
CA MET A 28 -10.26 -1.37 6.59
C MET A 28 -9.98 -0.95 8.05
N ARG A 29 -10.55 0.16 8.49
CA ARG A 29 -10.32 0.77 9.82
C ARG A 29 -8.85 1.11 10.10
N TYR A 30 -8.03 1.19 9.06
CA TYR A 30 -6.63 1.57 9.16
C TYR A 30 -6.39 2.79 8.25
N THR A 31 -6.42 3.97 8.83
CA THR A 31 -6.31 5.23 8.10
C THR A 31 -4.88 5.46 7.57
N THR A 32 -4.72 6.36 6.63
CA THR A 32 -3.40 6.77 6.12
C THR A 32 -2.56 7.52 7.17
N GLN A 33 -3.19 7.98 8.26
CA GLN A 33 -2.49 8.58 9.40
C GLN A 33 -1.99 7.55 10.43
N ALA A 34 -2.33 6.27 10.27
CA ALA A 34 -1.81 5.21 11.12
C ALA A 34 -0.34 4.88 10.76
N PRO A 35 0.47 4.39 11.72
CA PRO A 35 1.93 4.41 11.64
C PRO A 35 2.52 3.86 10.33
N LEU A 36 2.10 2.70 9.85
CA LEU A 36 2.68 2.09 8.65
C LEU A 36 2.54 2.99 7.41
N LEU A 37 1.34 3.52 7.17
CA LEU A 37 1.07 4.35 6.00
C LEU A 37 1.60 5.77 6.18
N TRP A 38 1.56 6.30 7.40
CA TRP A 38 2.15 7.60 7.72
C TRP A 38 3.65 7.60 7.45
N PHE A 39 4.40 6.61 7.97
CA PHE A 39 5.84 6.50 7.71
C PHE A 39 6.15 6.21 6.24
N ALA A 40 5.35 5.41 5.55
CA ALA A 40 5.53 5.16 4.13
C ALA A 40 5.43 6.46 3.31
N ARG A 41 4.46 7.31 3.60
CA ARG A 41 4.33 8.64 3.01
C ARG A 41 5.52 9.54 3.35
N GLU A 42 5.94 9.59 4.63
CA GLU A 42 7.09 10.41 5.04
C GLU A 42 8.38 9.97 4.34
N VAL A 43 8.60 8.67 4.19
CA VAL A 43 9.74 8.14 3.42
C VAL A 43 9.67 8.64 1.96
N ALA A 44 8.52 8.55 1.31
CA ALA A 44 8.36 9.07 -0.05
C ALA A 44 8.61 10.58 -0.12
N ALA A 45 8.12 11.35 0.86
CA ALA A 45 8.34 12.80 0.94
C ALA A 45 9.82 13.16 1.07
N THR A 46 10.62 12.40 1.85
CA THR A 46 12.07 12.64 1.97
C THR A 46 12.83 12.38 0.67
N ARG A 47 12.24 11.63 -0.26
CA ARG A 47 12.77 11.38 -1.61
C ARG A 47 12.18 12.31 -2.68
N GLY A 48 11.48 13.34 -2.26
CA GLY A 48 10.91 14.35 -3.15
C GLY A 48 9.55 13.99 -3.75
N TRP A 49 8.95 12.83 -3.45
CA TRP A 49 7.65 12.45 -3.99
C TRP A 49 6.52 13.28 -3.40
N SER A 50 5.59 13.74 -4.23
CA SER A 50 4.26 14.15 -3.78
C SER A 50 3.49 12.95 -3.26
N ALA A 51 2.49 13.16 -2.39
CA ALA A 51 1.68 12.06 -1.87
C ALA A 51 0.19 12.41 -1.88
N LEU A 52 -0.62 11.57 -2.51
CA LEU A 52 -2.08 11.66 -2.49
C LEU A 52 -2.65 10.57 -1.58
N GLU A 53 -3.16 10.96 -0.42
CA GLU A 53 -3.79 10.05 0.53
C GLU A 53 -5.30 9.98 0.31
N VAL A 54 -5.86 8.77 0.36
CA VAL A 54 -7.30 8.54 0.49
C VAL A 54 -7.68 8.57 1.97
N LEU A 55 -8.54 9.49 2.39
CA LEU A 55 -8.86 9.69 3.82
C LEU A 55 -9.93 8.73 4.36
N ASP A 56 -10.68 8.08 3.49
CA ASP A 56 -11.76 7.17 3.83
C ASP A 56 -11.24 5.75 4.09
N SER A 57 -11.50 5.20 5.26
CA SER A 57 -11.01 3.88 5.68
C SER A 57 -12.12 2.91 6.14
N LEU A 58 -13.39 3.34 6.01
CA LEU A 58 -14.55 2.52 6.37
C LEU A 58 -15.35 2.19 5.13
N PRO A 59 -15.38 0.91 4.71
CA PRO A 59 -16.22 0.49 3.60
C PRO A 59 -17.70 0.76 3.88
N GLU A 60 -18.39 1.26 2.86
CA GLU A 60 -19.84 1.40 2.84
C GLU A 60 -20.46 0.28 2.00
N GLY A 61 -21.63 -0.21 2.42
CA GLY A 61 -22.35 -1.28 1.74
C GLY A 61 -21.73 -2.67 1.95
N ASP A 62 -22.17 -3.62 1.14
CA ASP A 62 -21.88 -5.05 1.31
C ASP A 62 -20.67 -5.54 0.48
N ASP A 63 -20.05 -4.67 -0.32
CA ASP A 63 -18.85 -5.00 -1.13
C ASP A 63 -17.62 -4.17 -0.73
N PRO A 64 -16.91 -4.54 0.33
CA PRO A 64 -15.71 -3.82 0.75
C PRO A 64 -14.57 -3.86 -0.29
N PHE A 65 -14.50 -4.92 -1.10
CA PHE A 65 -13.50 -5.02 -2.16
C PHE A 65 -13.81 -4.07 -3.33
N GLY A 66 -15.07 -3.99 -3.75
CA GLY A 66 -15.52 -3.03 -4.75
C GLY A 66 -15.33 -1.59 -4.28
N TRP A 67 -15.64 -1.32 -3.03
CA TRP A 67 -15.38 -0.04 -2.39
C TRP A 67 -13.89 0.34 -2.45
N ALA A 68 -12.98 -0.56 -2.06
CA ALA A 68 -11.54 -0.29 -2.07
C ALA A 68 -11.01 -0.03 -3.51
N ARG A 69 -11.47 -0.82 -4.50
CA ARG A 69 -11.13 -0.62 -5.91
C ARG A 69 -11.61 0.74 -6.44
N ASP A 70 -12.85 1.16 -6.10
CA ASP A 70 -13.37 2.46 -6.53
C ASP A 70 -12.54 3.62 -5.95
N ARG A 71 -12.16 3.56 -4.66
CA ARG A 71 -11.30 4.56 -4.02
C ARG A 71 -9.92 4.64 -4.68
N ALA A 72 -9.30 3.48 -4.93
CA ALA A 72 -8.02 3.40 -5.63
C ALA A 72 -8.12 3.99 -7.05
N ARG A 73 -9.15 3.62 -7.82
CA ARG A 73 -9.38 4.14 -9.18
C ARG A 73 -9.47 5.67 -9.17
N ARG A 74 -10.30 6.25 -8.29
CA ARG A 74 -10.48 7.70 -8.19
C ARG A 74 -9.20 8.43 -7.79
N ALA A 75 -8.44 7.88 -6.85
CA ALA A 75 -7.16 8.45 -6.46
C ALA A 75 -6.14 8.42 -7.60
N LEU A 76 -6.06 7.29 -8.33
CA LEU A 76 -5.19 7.15 -9.47
C LEU A 76 -5.61 8.04 -10.66
N ASP A 77 -6.92 8.23 -10.89
CA ASP A 77 -7.43 9.14 -11.90
C ASP A 77 -7.12 10.62 -11.58
N ARG A 78 -6.87 10.91 -10.29
CA ARG A 78 -6.58 12.27 -9.78
C ARG A 78 -5.09 12.54 -9.58
N ALA A 79 -4.27 11.50 -9.57
CA ALA A 79 -2.81 11.63 -9.47
C ALA A 79 -2.26 12.11 -10.82
N GLU A 80 -2.09 13.44 -10.94
CA GLU A 80 -1.55 14.10 -12.14
C GLU A 80 -0.01 14.13 -12.03
N ALA A 81 0.64 12.99 -12.29
CA ALA A 81 2.09 12.84 -12.25
C ALA A 81 2.53 11.83 -13.31
N ASP A 82 3.75 12.01 -13.84
CA ASP A 82 4.33 11.09 -14.84
C ASP A 82 4.73 9.75 -14.21
N GLU A 83 5.21 9.79 -12.97
CA GLU A 83 5.58 8.62 -12.19
C GLU A 83 4.62 8.44 -11.01
N VAL A 84 3.91 7.33 -10.97
CA VAL A 84 2.98 7.00 -9.87
C VAL A 84 3.37 5.67 -9.23
N VAL A 85 3.45 5.64 -7.91
CA VAL A 85 3.61 4.43 -7.09
C VAL A 85 2.39 4.28 -6.18
N VAL A 86 1.88 3.06 -6.05
CA VAL A 86 0.79 2.78 -5.11
C VAL A 86 1.36 2.22 -3.81
N ILE A 87 0.92 2.76 -2.67
CA ILE A 87 1.23 2.21 -1.35
C ILE A 87 -0.09 1.87 -0.66
N GLY A 88 -0.37 0.60 -0.47
CA GLY A 88 -1.64 0.15 0.07
C GLY A 88 -1.49 -0.83 1.24
N LYS A 89 -2.47 -0.82 2.16
CA LYS A 89 -2.51 -1.75 3.29
C LYS A 89 -3.75 -2.63 3.27
N SER A 90 -3.57 -3.95 3.53
CA SER A 90 -4.66 -4.89 3.78
C SER A 90 -5.74 -4.84 2.68
N LEU A 91 -6.95 -4.37 2.98
CA LEU A 91 -8.07 -4.25 2.04
C LEU A 91 -7.70 -3.49 0.75
N ALA A 92 -6.76 -2.54 0.79
CA ALA A 92 -6.28 -1.85 -0.40
C ALA A 92 -5.74 -2.81 -1.47
N SER A 93 -5.25 -4.01 -1.09
CA SER A 93 -4.78 -5.03 -2.04
C SER A 93 -5.88 -5.54 -2.99
N ALA A 94 -7.16 -5.26 -2.71
CA ALA A 94 -8.25 -5.48 -3.66
C ALA A 94 -8.08 -4.67 -4.95
N ALA A 95 -7.25 -3.63 -4.95
CA ALA A 95 -6.94 -2.82 -6.12
C ALA A 95 -5.73 -3.34 -6.93
N ALA A 96 -5.11 -4.47 -6.54
CA ALA A 96 -3.90 -4.99 -7.20
C ALA A 96 -4.09 -5.20 -8.70
N GLY A 97 -5.26 -5.73 -9.13
CA GLY A 97 -5.57 -5.89 -10.55
C GLY A 97 -5.62 -4.56 -11.31
N LEU A 98 -6.20 -3.52 -10.71
CA LEU A 98 -6.21 -2.18 -11.31
C LEU A 98 -4.79 -1.61 -11.44
N VAL A 99 -3.94 -1.83 -10.43
CA VAL A 99 -2.53 -1.38 -10.43
C VAL A 99 -1.73 -2.12 -11.50
N ALA A 100 -1.94 -3.44 -11.64
CA ALA A 100 -1.33 -4.24 -12.71
C ALA A 100 -1.79 -3.78 -14.10
N ASP A 101 -3.09 -3.55 -14.31
CA ASP A 101 -3.66 -3.07 -15.58
C ASP A 101 -3.13 -1.69 -15.98
N ARG A 102 -2.79 -0.84 -15.01
CA ARG A 102 -2.17 0.48 -15.22
C ARG A 102 -0.65 0.43 -15.30
N VAL A 103 -0.05 -0.75 -15.18
CA VAL A 103 1.41 -0.94 -15.26
C VAL A 103 2.15 -0.06 -14.24
N LEU A 104 1.69 -0.05 -12.97
CA LEU A 104 2.27 0.77 -11.90
C LEU A 104 3.07 -0.08 -10.92
N PRO A 105 4.20 0.43 -10.38
CA PRO A 105 4.88 -0.16 -9.24
C PRO A 105 4.07 0.02 -7.97
N ALA A 106 4.24 -0.89 -7.00
CA ALA A 106 3.46 -0.84 -5.77
C ALA A 106 4.18 -1.36 -4.53
N VAL A 107 3.75 -0.87 -3.36
CA VAL A 107 4.07 -1.43 -2.05
C VAL A 107 2.76 -1.91 -1.39
N TRP A 108 2.72 -3.18 -1.04
CA TRP A 108 1.57 -3.80 -0.38
C TRP A 108 1.96 -4.23 1.03
N LEU A 109 1.37 -3.56 2.03
CA LEU A 109 1.57 -3.86 3.45
C LEU A 109 0.45 -4.79 3.93
N THR A 110 0.82 -5.96 4.40
CA THR A 110 -0.11 -7.03 4.83
C THR A 110 -1.26 -7.26 3.83
N PRO A 111 -0.96 -7.54 2.53
CA PRO A 111 -1.99 -7.84 1.55
C PRO A 111 -2.79 -9.08 1.93
N LEU A 112 -4.04 -9.16 1.47
CA LEU A 112 -4.97 -10.26 1.80
C LEU A 112 -4.66 -11.50 0.93
N LEU A 113 -3.59 -12.23 1.23
CA LEU A 113 -3.15 -13.39 0.46
C LEU A 113 -3.98 -14.67 0.71
N ASP A 114 -4.93 -14.63 1.66
CA ASP A 114 -5.96 -15.64 1.84
C ASP A 114 -7.10 -15.52 0.80
N ARG A 115 -7.06 -14.52 -0.07
CA ARG A 115 -8.06 -14.25 -1.11
C ARG A 115 -7.50 -14.59 -2.49
N PRO A 116 -7.98 -15.69 -3.14
CA PRO A 116 -7.44 -16.13 -4.44
C PRO A 116 -7.40 -15.02 -5.49
N ARG A 117 -8.45 -14.20 -5.59
CA ARG A 117 -8.48 -13.09 -6.54
C ARG A 117 -7.37 -12.05 -6.28
N VAL A 118 -7.06 -11.75 -5.03
CA VAL A 118 -5.98 -10.81 -4.69
C VAL A 118 -4.62 -11.41 -5.07
N VAL A 119 -4.43 -12.70 -4.81
CA VAL A 119 -3.23 -13.45 -5.20
C VAL A 119 -3.04 -13.45 -6.71
N ASP A 120 -4.10 -13.76 -7.47
CA ASP A 120 -4.09 -13.74 -8.94
C ASP A 120 -3.74 -12.33 -9.47
N ASP A 121 -4.38 -11.30 -8.92
CA ASP A 121 -4.18 -9.90 -9.32
C ASP A 121 -2.75 -9.42 -8.99
N LEU A 122 -2.19 -9.78 -7.82
CA LEU A 122 -0.80 -9.48 -7.44
C LEU A 122 0.21 -10.20 -8.34
N SER A 123 -0.07 -11.46 -8.68
CA SER A 123 0.79 -12.28 -9.57
C SER A 123 0.84 -11.74 -11.01
N ARG A 124 -0.10 -10.89 -11.40
CA ARG A 124 -0.13 -10.18 -12.69
C ARG A 124 0.67 -8.87 -12.70
N ALA A 125 1.40 -8.55 -11.62
CA ALA A 125 2.20 -7.32 -11.55
C ALA A 125 3.07 -7.16 -12.80
N ALA A 126 2.95 -6.02 -13.48
CA ALA A 126 3.70 -5.67 -14.69
C ALA A 126 4.88 -4.72 -14.41
N ARG A 127 5.02 -4.27 -13.18
CA ARG A 127 6.12 -3.45 -12.65
C ARG A 127 6.52 -4.00 -11.28
N PRO A 128 7.70 -3.65 -10.75
CA PRO A 128 8.14 -4.10 -9.43
C PRO A 128 7.10 -3.85 -8.35
N ALA A 129 6.89 -4.83 -7.48
CA ALA A 129 6.02 -4.70 -6.33
C ALA A 129 6.68 -5.27 -5.07
N LEU A 130 6.66 -4.50 -3.99
CA LEU A 130 7.15 -4.90 -2.67
C LEU A 130 5.95 -5.34 -1.82
N LEU A 131 5.97 -6.59 -1.35
CA LEU A 131 4.98 -7.15 -0.45
C LEU A 131 5.61 -7.38 0.92
N ILE A 132 5.03 -6.82 1.98
CA ILE A 132 5.52 -7.00 3.35
C ILE A 132 4.40 -7.54 4.22
N GLY A 133 4.63 -8.66 4.90
CA GLY A 133 3.69 -9.27 5.84
C GLY A 133 4.38 -9.87 7.05
N GLY A 134 3.58 -10.26 8.03
CA GLY A 134 4.04 -10.88 9.26
C GLY A 134 3.76 -12.38 9.31
N SER A 135 4.67 -13.18 9.87
CA SER A 135 4.47 -14.63 9.95
C SER A 135 3.38 -15.07 10.94
N ALA A 136 2.92 -14.17 11.82
CA ALA A 136 1.79 -14.39 12.72
C ALA A 136 0.46 -13.77 12.19
N ASP A 137 0.45 -13.30 10.95
CA ASP A 137 -0.74 -12.81 10.27
C ASP A 137 -1.43 -13.96 9.52
N GLU A 138 -2.63 -14.34 9.92
CA GLU A 138 -3.37 -15.47 9.36
C GLU A 138 -3.71 -15.30 7.87
N VAL A 139 -3.77 -14.06 7.35
CA VAL A 139 -4.05 -13.80 5.93
C VAL A 139 -2.78 -13.70 5.08
N TRP A 140 -1.60 -13.76 5.70
CA TRP A 140 -0.32 -13.75 5.02
C TRP A 140 0.08 -15.17 4.58
N VAL A 141 -0.19 -15.52 3.32
CA VAL A 141 0.10 -16.83 2.72
C VAL A 141 0.96 -16.62 1.46
N PRO A 142 2.25 -16.24 1.62
CA PRO A 142 3.10 -15.85 0.50
C PRO A 142 3.37 -16.98 -0.50
N ASP A 143 3.32 -18.24 -0.08
CA ASP A 143 3.48 -19.41 -0.96
C ASP A 143 2.38 -19.54 -2.02
N ALA A 144 1.27 -18.80 -1.87
CA ALA A 144 0.22 -18.76 -2.87
C ALA A 144 0.56 -17.88 -4.09
N LEU A 145 1.57 -17.00 -3.98
CA LEU A 145 1.98 -16.11 -5.06
C LEU A 145 2.78 -16.85 -6.14
N ALA A 146 2.49 -16.54 -7.40
CA ALA A 146 3.34 -17.02 -8.50
C ALA A 146 4.66 -16.24 -8.53
N ASP A 147 5.77 -16.93 -8.79
CA ASP A 147 7.06 -16.29 -9.00
C ASP A 147 7.05 -15.58 -10.37
N SER A 148 6.98 -14.28 -10.36
CA SER A 148 7.02 -13.43 -11.56
C SER A 148 8.37 -12.71 -11.75
N GLY A 149 9.30 -12.84 -10.78
CA GLY A 149 10.55 -12.07 -10.75
C GLY A 149 10.36 -10.57 -10.48
N LEU A 150 9.10 -10.09 -10.40
CA LEU A 150 8.77 -8.67 -10.12
C LEU A 150 8.31 -8.46 -8.67
N LEU A 151 8.01 -9.54 -7.94
CA LEU A 151 7.54 -9.48 -6.56
C LEU A 151 8.70 -9.63 -5.58
N GLN A 152 8.95 -8.57 -4.81
CA GLN A 152 9.83 -8.61 -3.65
C GLN A 152 9.01 -8.96 -2.42
N VAL A 153 9.04 -10.22 -1.97
CA VAL A 153 8.26 -10.70 -0.84
C VAL A 153 9.11 -10.68 0.43
N VAL A 154 8.66 -9.96 1.45
CA VAL A 154 9.35 -9.80 2.73
C VAL A 154 8.45 -10.26 3.87
N GLN A 155 8.82 -11.33 4.54
CA GLN A 155 8.18 -11.79 5.75
C GLN A 155 8.94 -11.30 6.98
N LEU A 156 8.22 -10.76 7.96
CA LEU A 156 8.75 -10.34 9.26
C LEU A 156 8.23 -11.29 10.34
N ASP A 157 9.15 -11.93 11.07
CA ASP A 157 8.81 -13.01 11.99
C ASP A 157 8.07 -12.56 13.25
N GLY A 158 7.00 -13.29 13.58
CA GLY A 158 6.18 -13.12 14.79
C GLY A 158 5.35 -11.85 14.82
N LEU A 159 5.15 -11.19 13.67
CA LEU A 159 4.32 -10.01 13.56
C LEU A 159 2.92 -10.35 13.03
N ASP A 160 1.93 -9.66 13.60
CA ASP A 160 0.52 -9.79 13.23
C ASP A 160 0.13 -8.97 11.98
N HIS A 161 -1.17 -8.94 11.66
CA HIS A 161 -1.73 -8.16 10.54
C HIS A 161 -1.48 -6.64 10.61
N SER A 162 -1.09 -6.13 11.77
CA SER A 162 -0.70 -4.72 11.96
C SER A 162 0.81 -4.51 11.90
N LEU A 163 1.58 -5.56 11.60
CA LEU A 163 3.04 -5.62 11.71
C LEU A 163 3.51 -5.23 13.12
N GLN A 164 2.77 -5.72 14.12
CA GLN A 164 3.08 -5.55 15.53
C GLN A 164 3.32 -6.90 16.20
N ARG A 165 4.09 -6.90 17.26
CA ARG A 165 4.22 -8.02 18.18
C ARG A 165 3.44 -7.70 19.44
N PRO A 166 2.26 -8.29 19.67
CA PRO A 166 1.45 -8.03 20.86
C PRO A 166 2.25 -8.22 22.15
N GLY A 167 2.14 -7.28 23.09
CA GLY A 167 2.91 -7.29 24.34
C GLY A 167 4.39 -6.86 24.23
N HIS A 168 4.90 -6.58 23.04
CA HIS A 168 6.30 -6.21 22.80
C HIS A 168 6.43 -4.92 21.98
N PRO A 169 6.14 -3.74 22.56
CA PRO A 169 6.12 -2.48 21.79
C PRO A 169 7.49 -2.12 21.19
N GLY A 170 8.59 -2.48 21.83
CA GLY A 170 9.94 -2.27 21.28
C GLY A 170 10.14 -3.04 19.96
N ALA A 171 9.76 -4.32 19.92
CA ALA A 171 9.84 -5.13 18.71
C ALA A 171 8.91 -4.59 17.59
N SER A 172 7.75 -4.03 17.95
CA SER A 172 6.84 -3.38 17.00
C SER A 172 7.44 -2.10 16.40
N LEU A 173 8.20 -1.33 17.18
CA LEU A 173 8.95 -0.16 16.68
C LEU A 173 10.10 -0.58 15.75
N ASP A 174 10.81 -1.66 16.08
CA ASP A 174 11.86 -2.20 15.21
C ASP A 174 11.28 -2.71 13.88
N ALA A 175 10.12 -3.34 13.92
CA ALA A 175 9.38 -3.75 12.73
C ALA A 175 8.99 -2.54 11.86
N LEU A 176 8.45 -1.48 12.46
CA LEU A 176 8.10 -0.25 11.75
C LEU A 176 9.32 0.38 11.06
N ARG A 177 10.47 0.42 11.75
CA ARG A 177 11.74 0.86 11.17
C ARG A 177 12.17 -0.01 9.99
N ALA A 178 12.07 -1.34 10.12
CA ALA A 178 12.40 -2.27 9.05
C ALA A 178 11.51 -2.06 7.81
N VAL A 179 10.20 -1.86 8.01
CA VAL A 179 9.24 -1.54 6.93
C VAL A 179 9.62 -0.25 6.24
N ALA A 180 9.84 0.84 6.99
CA ALA A 180 10.23 2.14 6.43
C ALA A 180 11.52 2.02 5.60
N THR A 181 12.54 1.30 6.10
CA THR A 181 13.80 1.07 5.37
C THR A 181 13.59 0.28 4.07
N ARG A 182 12.67 -0.70 4.06
CA ARG A 182 12.37 -1.48 2.84
C ARG A 182 11.65 -0.62 1.80
N ILE A 183 10.72 0.22 2.21
CA ILE A 183 10.03 1.16 1.33
C ILE A 183 11.03 2.16 0.76
N ASP A 184 11.93 2.68 1.59
CA ASP A 184 12.96 3.63 1.19
C ASP A 184 13.85 3.06 0.07
N ARG A 185 14.34 1.82 0.23
CA ARG A 185 15.13 1.13 -0.79
C ARG A 185 14.34 0.87 -2.07
N PHE A 186 13.09 0.41 -1.92
CA PHE A 186 12.22 0.14 -3.06
C PHE A 186 12.00 1.39 -3.92
N LEU A 187 11.73 2.53 -3.29
CA LEU A 187 11.58 3.81 -4.01
C LEU A 187 12.89 4.29 -4.65
N ASP A 188 14.04 4.00 -4.03
CA ASP A 188 15.37 4.29 -4.59
C ASP A 188 15.67 3.48 -5.86
N GLU A 189 15.24 2.22 -5.89
CA GLU A 189 15.39 1.30 -7.02
C GLU A 189 14.50 1.64 -8.23
N LEU A 190 13.49 2.47 -8.04
CA LEU A 190 12.59 2.91 -9.12
C LEU A 190 13.11 4.10 -9.92
N GLY A 191 14.08 4.88 -9.37
CA GLY A 191 14.71 6.03 -10.02
C GLY A 191 14.75 7.22 -9.08
#